data_a8d7d8eee7a083ba56692e85974bda9d
#
_entry.id   a8d7d8eee7a083ba56692e85974bda9d
#
_cell.length_a   1.000
_cell.length_b   1.000
_cell.length_c   1.000
_cell.angle_alpha   90.00
_cell.angle_beta   90.00
_cell.angle_gamma   90.00
#
_symmetry.space_group_name_H-M   'P 1'
#
loop_
_entity.id
_entity.type
_entity.pdbx_description
1 polymer ?
#
loop_
_entity_poly.entity_id
_entity_poly.type
_entity_poly.pdbx_seq_one_letter_code
_entity_poly.pdbx_strand_id
1 'polypeptide(L)'
;MSDVNAVKHFLLSLQEDICQQLAALDGGADFAKDEWQRAEGGGGCSRVLSGGRLFERAGVNFSHIIGKSLPPSASTHRSDLAGRSFQAMGVSLVIHPLSPYIPTSHANVRLFIAEKPGEEPVWWFGGGFDLTPYYGFKEDAVHWHQTAHDLCQPFGDDVYPRYKKWCDDYFFLKHRNEARGVGGLFFDDLNEPDFATSFAFIRAVGNGFLDGYLPIVERRKDLPWGEREREFQLYRRGRYVEFNLIWDRGTLFGLQSGGRTESILMSMPPLARWEYQHQTEPGSPEALLYQDFLPAKDWLAENHTHNKEA
;
A
#
# COMPACT_ATOMS: atom_id res chain seq x y z
N MET A 1 -0.80 1.61 -28.41
CA MET A 1 0.53 2.22 -28.16
C MET A 1 0.58 2.61 -26.71
N SER A 2 1.62 2.21 -25.98
CA SER A 2 1.77 2.45 -24.55
C SER A 2 2.10 3.93 -24.31
N ASP A 3 1.18 4.70 -23.74
CA ASP A 3 1.42 6.11 -23.40
C ASP A 3 2.06 6.25 -22.01
N VAL A 4 3.36 6.04 -21.95
CA VAL A 4 4.18 6.14 -20.73
C VAL A 4 4.11 7.55 -20.12
N ASN A 5 3.98 8.61 -20.95
CA ASN A 5 3.87 9.98 -20.48
C ASN A 5 2.54 10.23 -19.78
N ALA A 6 1.44 9.68 -20.29
CA ALA A 6 0.14 9.77 -19.60
C ALA A 6 0.17 9.08 -18.25
N VAL A 7 0.84 7.91 -18.13
CA VAL A 7 1.02 7.23 -16.85
C VAL A 7 1.84 8.10 -15.89
N LYS A 8 2.95 8.68 -16.35
CA LYS A 8 3.79 9.57 -15.51
C LYS A 8 3.00 10.77 -15.00
N HIS A 9 2.24 11.44 -15.87
CA HIS A 9 1.41 12.58 -15.48
C HIS A 9 0.36 12.19 -14.44
N PHE A 10 -0.32 11.06 -14.65
CA PHE A 10 -1.27 10.53 -13.68
C PHE A 10 -0.63 10.30 -12.31
N LEU A 11 0.53 9.63 -12.26
CA LEU A 11 1.22 9.33 -11.01
C LEU A 11 1.65 10.60 -10.26
N LEU A 12 2.11 11.62 -10.97
CA LEU A 12 2.48 12.91 -10.36
C LEU A 12 1.25 13.65 -9.80
N SER A 13 0.14 13.69 -10.56
CA SER A 13 -1.12 14.25 -10.07
C SER A 13 -1.65 13.47 -8.87
N LEU A 14 -1.60 12.14 -8.90
CA LEU A 14 -2.03 11.30 -7.80
C LEU A 14 -1.23 11.59 -6.52
N GLN A 15 0.09 11.75 -6.61
CA GLN A 15 0.93 12.13 -5.47
C GLN A 15 0.50 13.49 -4.89
N GLU A 16 0.28 14.48 -5.76
CA GLU A 16 -0.14 15.82 -5.33
C GLU A 16 -1.48 15.79 -4.62
N ASP A 17 -2.49 15.15 -5.25
CA ASP A 17 -3.85 15.08 -4.73
C ASP A 17 -3.90 14.37 -3.36
N ILE A 18 -3.17 13.26 -3.21
CA ILE A 18 -3.08 12.53 -1.94
C ILE A 18 -2.44 13.41 -0.85
N CYS A 19 -1.33 14.07 -1.16
CA CYS A 19 -0.65 14.94 -0.19
C CYS A 19 -1.53 16.11 0.25
N GLN A 20 -2.24 16.76 -0.69
CA GLN A 20 -3.13 17.86 -0.39
C GLN A 20 -4.30 17.45 0.51
N GLN A 21 -4.96 16.33 0.20
CA GLN A 21 -6.10 15.86 0.98
C GLN A 21 -5.69 15.39 2.39
N LEU A 22 -4.57 14.67 2.52
CA LEU A 22 -4.06 14.25 3.82
C LEU A 22 -3.61 15.44 4.67
N ALA A 23 -2.91 16.44 4.10
CA ALA A 23 -2.51 17.65 4.83
C ALA A 23 -3.72 18.49 5.26
N ALA A 24 -4.72 18.62 4.38
CA ALA A 24 -5.97 19.33 4.72
C ALA A 24 -6.72 18.65 5.87
N LEU A 25 -6.79 17.31 5.88
CA LEU A 25 -7.43 16.56 6.95
C LEU A 25 -6.63 16.63 8.26
N ASP A 26 -5.30 16.53 8.20
CA ASP A 26 -4.41 16.64 9.37
C ASP A 26 -4.52 18.02 10.04
N GLY A 27 -4.52 19.10 9.26
CA GLY A 27 -4.67 20.47 9.70
C GLY A 27 -3.57 20.97 10.66
N GLY A 28 -2.46 20.23 10.82
CA GLY A 28 -1.37 20.52 11.74
C GLY A 28 0.01 20.48 11.11
N ALA A 29 0.19 19.75 10.01
CA ALA A 29 1.48 19.63 9.33
C ALA A 29 1.29 19.50 7.80
N ASP A 30 2.30 19.95 7.05
CA ASP A 30 2.39 19.83 5.60
C ASP A 30 3.41 18.78 5.19
N PHE A 31 3.34 18.34 3.92
CA PHE A 31 4.32 17.45 3.33
C PHE A 31 5.58 18.19 2.90
N ALA A 32 6.70 17.92 3.55
CA ALA A 32 8.01 18.31 3.05
C ALA A 32 8.30 17.59 1.73
N LYS A 33 8.79 18.36 0.74
CA LYS A 33 9.12 17.87 -0.59
C LYS A 33 10.62 17.68 -0.74
N ASP A 34 11.04 16.51 -1.23
CA ASP A 34 12.43 16.14 -1.48
C ASP A 34 12.55 15.53 -2.89
N GLU A 35 13.04 16.32 -3.83
CA GLU A 35 13.28 15.89 -5.22
C GLU A 35 14.70 15.34 -5.37
N TRP A 36 14.82 14.26 -6.08
CA TRP A 36 16.09 13.59 -6.30
C TRP A 36 16.25 13.06 -7.72
N GLN A 37 17.49 12.95 -8.17
CA GLN A 37 17.86 12.41 -9.47
C GLN A 37 18.88 11.29 -9.30
N ARG A 38 18.91 10.38 -10.27
CA ARG A 38 19.87 9.27 -10.34
C ARG A 38 20.86 9.51 -11.47
N ALA A 39 22.11 9.19 -11.20
CA ALA A 39 23.18 9.27 -12.21
C ALA A 39 22.94 8.32 -13.39
N GLU A 40 22.34 7.16 -13.13
CA GLU A 40 22.03 6.14 -14.14
C GLU A 40 20.78 6.47 -14.97
N GLY A 41 20.02 7.46 -14.57
CA GLY A 41 18.79 7.91 -15.22
C GLY A 41 17.55 7.80 -14.34
N GLY A 42 16.66 8.77 -14.55
CA GLY A 42 15.43 8.91 -13.76
C GLY A 42 15.64 9.69 -12.47
N GLY A 43 14.67 9.58 -11.57
CA GLY A 43 14.63 10.30 -10.31
C GLY A 43 13.29 10.11 -9.62
N GLY A 44 12.96 11.00 -8.71
CA GLY A 44 11.68 10.93 -8.01
C GLY A 44 11.46 12.14 -7.12
N CYS A 45 10.36 12.07 -6.39
CA CYS A 45 9.97 13.06 -5.41
C CYS A 45 9.39 12.33 -4.20
N SER A 46 10.06 12.44 -3.07
CA SER A 46 9.55 11.95 -1.79
C SER A 46 8.83 13.09 -1.08
N ARG A 47 7.62 12.84 -0.64
CA ARG A 47 6.85 13.77 0.18
C ARG A 47 6.60 13.15 1.54
N VAL A 48 7.02 13.82 2.61
CA VAL A 48 6.94 13.28 3.97
C VAL A 48 6.30 14.30 4.90
N LEU A 49 5.17 13.92 5.51
CA LEU A 49 4.56 14.61 6.63
C LEU A 49 5.04 13.96 7.92
N SER A 50 5.45 14.76 8.89
CA SER A 50 5.90 14.28 10.22
C SER A 50 5.35 15.18 11.31
N GLY A 51 4.93 14.57 12.43
CA GLY A 51 4.48 15.28 13.61
C GLY A 51 3.14 16.02 13.42
N GLY A 52 2.27 15.51 12.56
CA GLY A 52 0.92 16.03 12.37
C GLY A 52 0.00 15.76 13.55
N ARG A 53 -1.19 16.32 13.50
CA ARG A 53 -2.23 16.12 14.54
C ARG A 53 -2.87 14.73 14.45
N LEU A 54 -3.11 14.24 13.24
CA LEU A 54 -3.69 12.94 12.96
C LEU A 54 -2.63 11.94 12.50
N PHE A 55 -1.68 12.39 11.67
CA PHE A 55 -0.66 11.55 11.09
C PHE A 55 0.69 11.81 11.73
N GLU A 56 1.15 10.83 12.54
CA GLU A 56 2.48 10.89 13.15
C GLU A 56 3.58 10.87 12.10
N ARG A 57 3.36 10.08 11.03
CA ARG A 57 4.14 10.10 9.78
C ARG A 57 3.27 9.65 8.62
N ALA A 58 3.39 10.34 7.51
CA ALA A 58 2.90 9.88 6.22
C ALA A 58 3.98 10.11 5.15
N GLY A 59 4.21 9.12 4.32
CA GLY A 59 5.15 9.22 3.20
C GLY A 59 4.44 8.89 1.89
N VAL A 60 4.58 9.75 0.89
CA VAL A 60 4.07 9.55 -0.48
C VAL A 60 5.22 9.75 -1.45
N ASN A 61 5.71 8.67 -2.04
CA ASN A 61 6.88 8.67 -2.91
C ASN A 61 6.49 8.41 -4.37
N PHE A 62 6.84 9.34 -5.24
CA PHE A 62 6.89 9.10 -6.68
C PHE A 62 8.31 8.73 -7.07
N SER A 63 8.48 7.66 -7.86
CA SER A 63 9.76 7.29 -8.47
C SER A 63 9.59 6.99 -9.95
N HIS A 64 10.61 7.35 -10.74
CA HIS A 64 10.74 6.98 -12.15
C HIS A 64 12.19 6.58 -12.41
N ILE A 65 12.43 5.30 -12.51
CA ILE A 65 13.75 4.72 -12.71
C ILE A 65 13.91 4.33 -14.17
N ILE A 66 15.04 4.68 -14.76
CA ILE A 66 15.42 4.32 -16.13
C ILE A 66 16.73 3.54 -16.06
N GLY A 67 16.78 2.41 -16.76
CA GLY A 67 17.97 1.57 -16.82
C GLY A 67 18.25 1.05 -18.22
N LYS A 68 19.54 0.93 -18.57
CA LYS A 68 19.98 0.40 -19.87
C LYS A 68 19.83 -1.11 -19.99
N SER A 69 19.82 -1.81 -18.87
CA SER A 69 19.64 -3.26 -18.80
C SER A 69 19.14 -3.64 -17.41
N LEU A 70 18.36 -4.71 -17.34
CA LEU A 70 17.92 -5.29 -16.07
C LEU A 70 19.09 -6.05 -15.40
N PRO A 71 19.15 -6.05 -14.06
CA PRO A 71 20.07 -6.92 -13.33
C PRO A 71 19.83 -8.39 -13.69
N PRO A 72 20.88 -9.22 -13.74
CA PRO A 72 20.73 -10.66 -14.02
C PRO A 72 19.71 -11.36 -13.11
N SER A 73 19.64 -10.96 -11.84
CA SER A 73 18.67 -11.49 -10.89
C SER A 73 17.20 -11.22 -11.26
N ALA A 74 16.93 -10.11 -11.94
CA ALA A 74 15.57 -9.74 -12.40
C ALA A 74 15.19 -10.44 -13.71
N SER A 75 16.17 -10.86 -14.53
CA SER A 75 15.96 -11.53 -15.83
C SER A 75 16.08 -13.05 -15.78
N THR A 76 16.53 -13.64 -14.65
CA THR A 76 16.77 -15.10 -14.53
C THR A 76 15.51 -15.93 -14.84
N HIS A 77 14.32 -15.45 -14.49
CA HIS A 77 13.05 -16.11 -14.73
C HIS A 77 12.20 -15.47 -15.85
N ARG A 78 12.73 -14.43 -16.52
CA ARG A 78 12.06 -13.64 -17.55
C ARG A 78 13.02 -13.42 -18.73
N SER A 79 13.23 -14.48 -19.52
CA SER A 79 14.13 -14.44 -20.69
C SER A 79 13.71 -13.41 -21.76
N ASP A 80 12.43 -13.07 -21.80
CA ASP A 80 11.82 -12.02 -22.63
C ASP A 80 12.35 -10.61 -22.31
N LEU A 81 12.93 -10.41 -21.13
CA LEU A 81 13.49 -9.12 -20.69
C LEU A 81 15.00 -8.96 -20.99
N ALA A 82 15.65 -10.03 -21.43
CA ALA A 82 17.09 -10.00 -21.65
C ALA A 82 17.51 -8.99 -22.74
N GLY A 83 18.48 -8.13 -22.38
CA GLY A 83 19.03 -7.12 -23.30
C GLY A 83 18.11 -5.95 -23.62
N ARG A 84 17.01 -5.78 -22.88
CA ARG A 84 16.10 -4.64 -22.97
C ARG A 84 16.53 -3.51 -22.03
N SER A 85 16.38 -2.28 -22.48
CA SER A 85 16.31 -1.12 -21.60
C SER A 85 14.96 -1.13 -20.88
N PHE A 86 14.86 -0.49 -19.72
CA PHE A 86 13.61 -0.48 -18.97
C PHE A 86 13.30 0.86 -18.31
N GLN A 87 12.04 1.06 -18.03
CA GLN A 87 11.53 2.10 -17.17
C GLN A 87 10.62 1.46 -16.12
N ALA A 88 10.75 1.89 -14.88
CA ALA A 88 9.84 1.54 -13.79
C ALA A 88 9.41 2.83 -13.10
N MET A 89 8.11 3.06 -13.01
CA MET A 89 7.58 4.25 -12.34
C MET A 89 6.38 3.90 -11.48
N GLY A 90 6.20 4.65 -10.41
CA GLY A 90 5.08 4.41 -9.50
C GLY A 90 4.96 5.45 -8.40
N VAL A 91 3.80 5.42 -7.74
CA VAL A 91 3.57 6.07 -6.46
C VAL A 91 3.40 4.98 -5.40
N SER A 92 4.13 5.13 -4.31
CA SER A 92 4.01 4.29 -3.11
C SER A 92 3.77 5.18 -1.91
N LEU A 93 2.84 4.81 -1.04
CA LEU A 93 2.54 5.59 0.16
C LEU A 93 2.35 4.68 1.38
N VAL A 94 2.68 5.22 2.54
CA VAL A 94 2.33 4.64 3.84
C VAL A 94 1.95 5.75 4.79
N ILE A 95 0.87 5.55 5.53
CA ILE A 95 0.34 6.49 6.51
C ILE A 95 0.35 5.83 7.88
N HIS A 96 1.08 6.41 8.83
CA HIS A 96 1.12 5.99 10.24
C HIS A 96 0.42 7.04 11.11
N PRO A 97 -0.82 6.79 11.52
CA PRO A 97 -1.59 7.72 12.33
C PRO A 97 -1.10 7.79 13.78
N LEU A 98 -1.33 8.93 14.44
CA LEU A 98 -1.00 9.11 15.85
C LEU A 98 -1.97 8.29 16.74
N SER A 99 -3.28 8.37 16.45
CA SER A 99 -4.29 7.62 17.20
C SER A 99 -4.19 6.12 16.92
N PRO A 100 -4.20 5.26 17.96
CA PRO A 100 -4.25 3.82 17.83
C PRO A 100 -5.54 3.28 17.17
N TYR A 101 -6.60 4.07 17.15
CA TYR A 101 -7.88 3.68 16.55
C TYR A 101 -7.96 3.94 15.05
N ILE A 102 -7.05 4.75 14.52
CA ILE A 102 -6.91 4.94 13.07
C ILE A 102 -5.91 3.89 12.55
N PRO A 103 -6.27 3.08 11.54
CA PRO A 103 -5.35 2.08 11.00
C PRO A 103 -4.20 2.70 10.21
N THR A 104 -3.04 2.05 10.20
CA THR A 104 -2.02 2.27 9.18
C THR A 104 -2.56 1.79 7.83
N SER A 105 -2.25 2.53 6.76
CA SER A 105 -2.58 2.12 5.41
C SER A 105 -1.41 2.30 4.47
N HIS A 106 -1.33 1.40 3.49
CA HIS A 106 -0.35 1.41 2.41
C HIS A 106 -1.09 1.35 1.08
N ALA A 107 -0.57 2.03 0.07
CA ALA A 107 -0.97 1.85 -1.32
C ALA A 107 0.24 1.95 -2.24
N ASN A 108 0.14 1.28 -3.37
CA ASN A 108 1.12 1.36 -4.45
C ASN A 108 0.41 1.22 -5.79
N VAL A 109 0.79 2.01 -6.78
CA VAL A 109 0.42 1.83 -8.18
C VAL A 109 1.65 2.10 -9.04
N ARG A 110 1.96 1.17 -9.95
CA ARG A 110 3.21 1.20 -10.71
C ARG A 110 3.07 0.68 -12.13
N LEU A 111 3.93 1.15 -13.03
CA LEU A 111 4.18 0.64 -14.36
C LEU A 111 5.64 0.16 -14.46
N PHE A 112 5.82 -1.00 -15.06
CA PHE A 112 7.10 -1.45 -15.61
C PHE A 112 6.97 -1.59 -17.12
N ILE A 113 7.98 -1.14 -17.87
CA ILE A 113 8.08 -1.33 -19.32
C ILE A 113 9.53 -1.58 -19.73
N ALA A 114 9.77 -2.58 -20.57
CA ALA A 114 11.07 -2.93 -21.11
C ALA A 114 11.02 -2.94 -22.63
N GLU A 115 11.97 -2.25 -23.25
CA GLU A 115 12.00 -1.96 -24.68
C GLU A 115 13.31 -2.41 -25.34
N LYS A 116 13.20 -2.87 -26.58
CA LYS A 116 14.34 -3.18 -27.42
C LYS A 116 14.02 -2.79 -28.87
N PRO A 117 14.93 -2.10 -29.57
CA PRO A 117 14.67 -1.67 -30.94
C PRO A 117 14.28 -2.85 -31.86
N GLY A 118 13.16 -2.70 -32.55
CA GLY A 118 12.63 -3.72 -33.48
C GLY A 118 11.85 -4.86 -32.84
N GLU A 119 11.62 -4.82 -31.52
CA GLU A 119 10.78 -5.78 -30.80
C GLU A 119 9.62 -5.07 -30.09
N GLU A 120 8.50 -5.79 -29.90
CA GLU A 120 7.37 -5.27 -29.11
C GLU A 120 7.80 -5.04 -27.65
N PRO A 121 7.35 -3.94 -27.02
CA PRO A 121 7.65 -3.69 -25.61
C PRO A 121 6.99 -4.73 -24.70
N VAL A 122 7.70 -5.12 -23.65
CA VAL A 122 7.17 -5.93 -22.55
C VAL A 122 6.78 -4.99 -21.42
N TRP A 123 5.54 -5.01 -21.00
CA TRP A 123 5.05 -4.11 -19.96
C TRP A 123 4.04 -4.80 -19.05
N TRP A 124 3.93 -4.29 -17.84
CA TRP A 124 2.86 -4.65 -16.90
C TRP A 124 2.65 -3.56 -15.86
N PHE A 125 1.46 -3.54 -15.32
CA PHE A 125 1.13 -2.76 -14.15
C PHE A 125 1.11 -3.64 -12.90
N GLY A 126 1.34 -3.01 -11.75
CA GLY A 126 1.17 -3.63 -10.45
C GLY A 126 0.70 -2.62 -9.44
N GLY A 127 0.18 -3.10 -8.31
CA GLY A 127 -0.29 -2.21 -7.27
C GLY A 127 -1.20 -2.87 -6.27
N GLY A 128 -1.96 -2.02 -5.59
CA GLY A 128 -2.93 -2.38 -4.57
C GLY A 128 -2.89 -1.43 -3.40
N PHE A 129 -3.70 -1.73 -2.40
CA PHE A 129 -3.74 -1.05 -1.11
C PHE A 129 -4.18 -2.02 -0.01
N ASP A 130 -3.70 -1.80 1.20
CA ASP A 130 -4.07 -2.62 2.35
C ASP A 130 -4.21 -1.79 3.63
N LEU A 131 -5.00 -2.31 4.56
CA LEU A 131 -5.34 -1.68 5.83
C LEU A 131 -4.81 -2.51 7.00
N THR A 132 -4.08 -1.86 7.91
CA THR A 132 -3.46 -2.48 9.09
C THR A 132 -4.01 -1.83 10.37
N PRO A 133 -5.14 -2.30 10.90
CA PRO A 133 -5.66 -1.82 12.19
C PRO A 133 -4.84 -2.34 13.36
N TYR A 134 -4.85 -1.56 14.44
CA TYR A 134 -4.36 -1.96 15.76
C TYR A 134 -5.51 -2.37 16.66
N TYR A 135 -6.64 -1.69 16.50
CA TYR A 135 -7.94 -2.03 17.07
C TYR A 135 -8.91 -2.21 15.93
N GLY A 136 -9.60 -3.34 15.91
CA GLY A 136 -10.51 -3.70 14.82
C GLY A 136 -11.89 -3.08 14.99
N PHE A 137 -12.41 -2.48 13.91
CA PHE A 137 -13.79 -2.05 13.78
C PHE A 137 -14.39 -2.69 12.54
N LYS A 138 -15.46 -3.47 12.73
CA LYS A 138 -16.07 -4.23 11.63
C LYS A 138 -16.55 -3.33 10.49
N GLU A 139 -17.18 -2.22 10.83
CA GLU A 139 -17.68 -1.26 9.84
C GLU A 139 -16.57 -0.62 9.00
N ASP A 140 -15.35 -0.47 9.55
CA ASP A 140 -14.21 0.06 8.80
C ASP A 140 -13.66 -0.98 7.82
N ALA A 141 -13.54 -2.24 8.26
CA ALA A 141 -13.12 -3.32 7.39
C ALA A 141 -14.13 -3.56 6.25
N VAL A 142 -15.43 -3.52 6.55
CA VAL A 142 -16.50 -3.65 5.54
C VAL A 142 -16.45 -2.48 4.56
N HIS A 143 -16.37 -1.24 5.03
CA HIS A 143 -16.26 -0.04 4.16
C HIS A 143 -15.03 -0.13 3.25
N TRP A 144 -13.87 -0.51 3.81
CA TRP A 144 -12.62 -0.67 3.06
C TRP A 144 -12.75 -1.69 1.93
N HIS A 145 -13.30 -2.86 2.23
CA HIS A 145 -13.50 -3.92 1.25
C HIS A 145 -14.62 -3.63 0.27
N GLN A 146 -15.67 -2.91 0.67
CA GLN A 146 -16.72 -2.44 -0.25
C GLN A 146 -16.13 -1.46 -1.27
N THR A 147 -15.33 -0.48 -0.82
CA THR A 147 -14.61 0.41 -1.74
C THR A 147 -13.73 -0.37 -2.70
N ALA A 148 -12.95 -1.33 -2.20
CA ALA A 148 -12.10 -2.18 -3.04
C ALA A 148 -12.90 -2.98 -4.08
N HIS A 149 -14.04 -3.54 -3.69
CA HIS A 149 -14.95 -4.27 -4.58
C HIS A 149 -15.51 -3.35 -5.68
N ASP A 150 -16.02 -2.19 -5.30
CA ASP A 150 -16.67 -1.25 -6.23
C ASP A 150 -15.67 -0.70 -7.26
N LEU A 151 -14.42 -0.51 -6.88
CA LEU A 151 -13.33 -0.13 -7.80
C LEU A 151 -12.98 -1.25 -8.81
N CYS A 152 -13.13 -2.50 -8.42
CA CYS A 152 -12.85 -3.66 -9.28
C CYS A 152 -14.01 -4.01 -10.19
N GLN A 153 -15.24 -3.78 -9.77
CA GLN A 153 -16.46 -4.25 -10.44
C GLN A 153 -16.55 -3.86 -11.92
N PRO A 154 -16.17 -2.63 -12.37
CA PRO A 154 -16.19 -2.28 -13.79
C PRO A 154 -15.23 -3.10 -14.69
N PHE A 155 -14.29 -3.85 -14.07
CA PHE A 155 -13.27 -4.63 -14.77
C PHE A 155 -13.53 -6.14 -14.74
N GLY A 156 -14.56 -6.59 -14.02
CA GLY A 156 -15.02 -7.98 -13.96
C GLY A 156 -15.33 -8.45 -12.55
N ASP A 157 -16.30 -9.35 -12.43
CA ASP A 157 -16.79 -9.85 -11.12
C ASP A 157 -15.75 -10.69 -10.35
N ASP A 158 -14.77 -11.27 -11.06
CA ASP A 158 -13.69 -12.06 -10.49
C ASP A 158 -12.48 -11.24 -10.03
N VAL A 159 -12.41 -9.95 -10.40
CA VAL A 159 -11.23 -9.09 -10.16
C VAL A 159 -11.02 -8.84 -8.67
N TYR A 160 -12.07 -8.43 -7.94
CA TYR A 160 -11.96 -8.22 -6.50
C TYR A 160 -11.60 -9.49 -5.73
N PRO A 161 -12.32 -10.63 -5.83
CA PRO A 161 -11.98 -11.82 -5.07
C PRO A 161 -10.57 -12.35 -5.37
N ARG A 162 -10.11 -12.25 -6.62
CA ARG A 162 -8.77 -12.65 -7.03
C ARG A 162 -7.68 -11.77 -6.38
N TYR A 163 -7.82 -10.45 -6.44
CA TYR A 163 -6.82 -9.52 -5.90
C TYR A 163 -6.89 -9.37 -4.39
N LYS A 164 -8.07 -9.55 -3.80
CA LYS A 164 -8.24 -9.66 -2.34
C LYS A 164 -7.51 -10.89 -1.81
N LYS A 165 -7.71 -12.06 -2.43
CA LYS A 165 -7.01 -13.27 -2.03
C LYS A 165 -5.49 -13.12 -2.18
N TRP A 166 -5.03 -12.51 -3.27
CA TRP A 166 -3.60 -12.28 -3.47
C TRP A 166 -3.02 -11.33 -2.42
N CYS A 167 -3.79 -10.30 -2.01
CA CYS A 167 -3.43 -9.40 -0.93
C CYS A 167 -3.26 -10.14 0.40
N ASP A 168 -4.21 -11.02 0.77
CA ASP A 168 -4.12 -11.82 1.98
C ASP A 168 -2.88 -12.74 1.99
N ASP A 169 -2.60 -13.39 0.85
CA ASP A 169 -1.45 -14.28 0.70
C ASP A 169 -0.11 -13.50 0.75
N TYR A 170 -0.08 -12.28 0.19
CA TYR A 170 1.13 -11.47 0.12
C TYR A 170 1.47 -10.82 1.46
N PHE A 171 0.51 -10.17 2.13
CA PHE A 171 0.73 -9.45 3.38
C PHE A 171 0.61 -10.36 4.61
N PHE A 172 1.27 -11.51 4.54
CA PHE A 172 1.29 -12.54 5.59
C PHE A 172 2.70 -12.69 6.19
N LEU A 173 2.81 -12.53 7.51
CA LEU A 173 4.06 -12.71 8.25
C LEU A 173 4.28 -14.20 8.55
N LYS A 174 4.99 -14.89 7.68
CA LYS A 174 5.19 -16.35 7.77
C LYS A 174 5.83 -16.78 9.09
N HIS A 175 6.79 -16.03 9.61
CA HIS A 175 7.49 -16.33 10.88
C HIS A 175 6.63 -16.03 12.12
N ARG A 176 5.50 -15.34 11.98
CA ARG A 176 4.51 -15.08 13.03
C ARG A 176 3.22 -15.90 12.86
N ASN A 177 3.03 -16.49 11.67
CA ASN A 177 1.79 -17.14 11.26
C ASN A 177 0.56 -16.23 11.43
N GLU A 178 0.69 -14.97 11.01
CA GLU A 178 -0.39 -13.97 11.11
C GLU A 178 -0.41 -13.04 9.90
N ALA A 179 -1.57 -12.50 9.55
CA ALA A 179 -1.68 -11.44 8.55
C ALA A 179 -1.20 -10.10 9.11
N ARG A 180 -0.72 -9.22 8.21
CA ARG A 180 -0.34 -7.85 8.57
C ARG A 180 -1.53 -7.01 9.02
N GLY A 181 -2.69 -7.21 8.40
CA GLY A 181 -3.93 -6.49 8.67
C GLY A 181 -5.14 -7.17 8.06
N VAL A 182 -6.16 -6.42 7.73
CA VAL A 182 -7.43 -6.91 7.16
C VAL A 182 -7.39 -7.08 5.63
N GLY A 183 -6.25 -6.80 4.99
CA GLY A 183 -6.07 -6.92 3.56
C GLY A 183 -6.59 -5.72 2.76
N GLY A 184 -7.01 -5.98 1.55
CA GLY A 184 -7.44 -5.03 0.54
C GLY A 184 -7.25 -5.60 -0.85
N LEU A 185 -6.46 -4.95 -1.70
CA LEU A 185 -6.11 -5.38 -3.05
C LEU A 185 -4.61 -5.52 -3.23
N PHE A 186 -4.17 -6.57 -3.90
CA PHE A 186 -2.80 -6.69 -4.40
C PHE A 186 -2.80 -7.39 -5.76
N PHE A 187 -2.07 -6.81 -6.71
CA PHE A 187 -1.89 -7.38 -8.04
C PHE A 187 -0.51 -7.00 -8.60
N ASP A 188 0.00 -7.87 -9.46
CA ASP A 188 1.24 -7.69 -10.18
C ASP A 188 1.09 -8.30 -11.58
N ASP A 189 2.05 -8.05 -12.48
CA ASP A 189 2.06 -8.58 -13.84
C ASP A 189 0.75 -8.33 -14.64
N LEU A 190 0.01 -7.26 -14.33
CA LEU A 190 -1.24 -6.91 -15.01
C LEU A 190 -0.93 -6.31 -16.39
N ASN A 191 -1.20 -7.07 -17.44
CA ASN A 191 -0.98 -6.66 -18.84
C ASN A 191 -2.13 -7.05 -19.78
N GLU A 192 -3.24 -7.54 -19.26
CA GLU A 192 -4.42 -7.96 -20.01
C GLU A 192 -5.65 -7.12 -19.62
N PRO A 193 -6.60 -6.93 -20.55
CA PRO A 193 -6.56 -7.36 -21.96
C PRO A 193 -5.66 -6.47 -22.84
N ASP A 194 -5.37 -5.22 -22.42
CA ASP A 194 -4.55 -4.26 -23.14
C ASP A 194 -4.05 -3.14 -22.19
N PHE A 195 -3.13 -2.32 -22.69
CA PHE A 195 -2.52 -1.23 -21.92
C PHE A 195 -3.54 -0.21 -21.42
N ALA A 196 -4.51 0.17 -22.25
CA ALA A 196 -5.49 1.21 -21.92
C ALA A 196 -6.43 0.75 -20.79
N THR A 197 -6.90 -0.49 -20.84
CA THR A 197 -7.75 -1.10 -19.83
C THR A 197 -6.98 -1.31 -18.52
N SER A 198 -5.75 -1.83 -18.59
CA SER A 198 -4.89 -2.00 -17.43
C SER A 198 -4.55 -0.65 -16.78
N PHE A 199 -4.29 0.39 -17.57
CA PHE A 199 -4.08 1.74 -17.07
C PHE A 199 -5.35 2.35 -16.46
N ALA A 200 -6.52 2.10 -17.04
CA ALA A 200 -7.80 2.53 -16.45
C ALA A 200 -8.01 1.90 -15.07
N PHE A 201 -7.66 0.62 -14.89
CA PHE A 201 -7.72 -0.06 -13.60
C PHE A 201 -6.76 0.57 -12.58
N ILE A 202 -5.50 0.84 -12.96
CA ILE A 202 -4.53 1.53 -12.09
C ILE A 202 -5.04 2.90 -11.63
N ARG A 203 -5.69 3.64 -12.55
CA ARG A 203 -6.30 4.94 -12.22
C ARG A 203 -7.45 4.80 -11.24
N ALA A 204 -8.30 3.80 -11.42
CA ALA A 204 -9.40 3.53 -10.47
C ALA A 204 -8.86 3.21 -9.07
N VAL A 205 -7.87 2.30 -8.98
CA VAL A 205 -7.27 1.90 -7.70
C VAL A 205 -6.56 3.10 -7.01
N GLY A 206 -5.76 3.86 -7.76
CA GLY A 206 -5.04 5.01 -7.21
C GLY A 206 -5.98 6.12 -6.71
N ASN A 207 -6.94 6.53 -7.54
CA ASN A 207 -7.88 7.59 -7.21
C ASN A 207 -8.83 7.19 -6.07
N GLY A 208 -9.27 5.93 -6.02
CA GLY A 208 -10.22 5.44 -5.01
C GLY A 208 -9.59 5.12 -3.65
N PHE A 209 -8.26 5.19 -3.51
CA PHE A 209 -7.61 4.92 -2.23
C PHE A 209 -8.13 5.81 -1.08
N LEU A 210 -8.22 7.10 -1.32
CA LEU A 210 -8.68 8.06 -0.30
C LEU A 210 -10.18 7.91 0.01
N ASP A 211 -11.01 7.49 -0.94
CA ASP A 211 -12.43 7.18 -0.72
C ASP A 211 -12.59 6.04 0.29
N GLY A 212 -11.67 5.08 0.30
CA GLY A 212 -11.61 4.03 1.31
C GLY A 212 -11.04 4.49 2.64
N TYR A 213 -10.00 5.33 2.64
CA TYR A 213 -9.23 5.63 3.85
C TYR A 213 -9.77 6.83 4.65
N LEU A 214 -10.08 7.96 3.99
CA LEU A 214 -10.49 9.19 4.70
C LEU A 214 -11.74 9.02 5.57
N PRO A 215 -12.81 8.31 5.13
CA PRO A 215 -13.98 8.09 5.99
C PRO A 215 -13.66 7.30 7.26
N ILE A 216 -12.68 6.40 7.22
CA ILE A 216 -12.21 5.66 8.41
C ILE A 216 -11.52 6.63 9.37
N VAL A 217 -10.60 7.48 8.87
CA VAL A 217 -9.93 8.50 9.67
C VAL A 217 -10.95 9.40 10.34
N GLU A 218 -11.93 9.92 9.59
CA GLU A 218 -12.98 10.81 10.10
C GLU A 218 -13.80 10.15 11.23
N ARG A 219 -14.14 8.88 11.11
CA ARG A 219 -14.88 8.15 12.15
C ARG A 219 -14.07 7.93 13.43
N ARG A 220 -12.74 7.85 13.34
CA ARG A 220 -11.87 7.41 14.44
C ARG A 220 -11.03 8.52 15.07
N LYS A 221 -10.88 9.68 14.41
CA LYS A 221 -9.95 10.74 14.84
C LYS A 221 -10.22 11.31 16.22
N ASP A 222 -11.48 11.33 16.65
CA ASP A 222 -11.91 11.93 17.92
C ASP A 222 -12.12 10.89 19.04
N LEU A 223 -11.86 9.60 18.79
CA LEU A 223 -11.95 8.57 19.82
C LEU A 223 -10.83 8.77 20.85
N PRO A 224 -11.18 8.84 22.17
CA PRO A 224 -10.20 9.01 23.21
C PRO A 224 -9.37 7.72 23.39
N TRP A 225 -8.07 7.88 23.54
CA TRP A 225 -7.13 6.79 23.80
C TRP A 225 -6.10 7.18 24.86
N GLY A 226 -5.45 6.18 25.46
CA GLY A 226 -4.46 6.35 26.49
C GLY A 226 -3.17 5.58 26.23
N GLU A 227 -2.37 5.43 27.27
CA GLU A 227 -1.08 4.74 27.22
C GLU A 227 -1.23 3.28 26.79
N ARG A 228 -2.27 2.57 27.28
CA ARG A 228 -2.53 1.17 26.92
C ARG A 228 -2.68 0.99 25.41
N GLU A 229 -3.53 1.81 24.79
CA GLU A 229 -3.80 1.73 23.35
C GLU A 229 -2.55 2.11 22.55
N ARG A 230 -1.82 3.12 23.01
CA ARG A 230 -0.56 3.54 22.38
C ARG A 230 0.51 2.46 22.42
N GLU A 231 0.74 1.85 23.58
CA GLU A 231 1.72 0.78 23.75
C GLU A 231 1.41 -0.43 22.85
N PHE A 232 0.13 -0.80 22.74
CA PHE A 232 -0.28 -1.87 21.82
C PHE A 232 -0.07 -1.47 20.36
N GLN A 233 -0.37 -0.22 19.96
CA GLN A 233 -0.07 0.29 18.63
C GLN A 233 1.43 0.15 18.33
N LEU A 234 2.31 0.59 19.22
CA LEU A 234 3.76 0.50 19.04
C LEU A 234 4.22 -0.96 18.89
N TYR A 235 3.67 -1.86 19.70
CA TYR A 235 3.93 -3.28 19.59
C TYR A 235 3.48 -3.86 18.24
N ARG A 236 2.29 -3.51 17.76
CA ARG A 236 1.79 -3.95 16.45
C ARG A 236 2.57 -3.33 15.28
N ARG A 237 3.08 -2.12 15.43
CA ARG A 237 3.99 -1.50 14.45
C ARG A 237 5.28 -2.31 14.28
N GLY A 238 5.73 -3.03 15.31
CA GLY A 238 6.83 -4.00 15.17
C GLY A 238 6.55 -5.04 14.10
N ARG A 239 5.30 -5.56 14.00
CA ARG A 239 4.88 -6.51 12.95
C ARG A 239 4.93 -5.87 11.55
N TYR A 240 4.52 -4.62 11.44
CA TYR A 240 4.61 -3.85 10.20
C TYR A 240 6.07 -3.71 9.72
N VAL A 241 6.98 -3.37 10.63
CA VAL A 241 8.41 -3.27 10.35
C VAL A 241 9.00 -4.63 9.94
N GLU A 242 8.66 -5.70 10.67
CA GLU A 242 9.10 -7.06 10.32
C GLU A 242 8.68 -7.45 8.90
N PHE A 243 7.43 -7.20 8.52
CA PHE A 243 6.97 -7.51 7.16
C PHE A 243 7.79 -6.75 6.12
N ASN A 244 7.89 -5.43 6.27
CA ASN A 244 8.54 -4.59 5.26
C ASN A 244 10.02 -4.89 5.09
N LEU A 245 10.74 -5.21 6.17
CA LEU A 245 12.18 -5.49 6.10
C LEU A 245 12.53 -6.94 5.74
N ILE A 246 11.62 -7.90 5.99
CA ILE A 246 11.92 -9.32 5.79
C ILE A 246 11.21 -9.89 4.56
N TRP A 247 9.97 -9.46 4.28
CA TRP A 247 9.09 -10.11 3.30
C TRP A 247 8.68 -9.23 2.13
N ASP A 248 8.71 -7.89 2.29
CA ASP A 248 8.28 -7.00 1.20
C ASP A 248 9.31 -7.01 0.06
N ARG A 249 8.87 -7.55 -1.09
CA ARG A 249 9.72 -7.67 -2.29
C ARG A 249 10.21 -6.31 -2.79
N GLY A 250 9.36 -5.28 -2.69
CA GLY A 250 9.70 -3.93 -3.13
C GLY A 250 10.78 -3.29 -2.28
N THR A 251 10.66 -3.39 -0.96
CA THR A 251 11.67 -2.90 0.00
C THR A 251 13.00 -3.63 -0.18
N LEU A 252 12.96 -4.96 -0.23
CA LEU A 252 14.17 -5.79 -0.40
C LEU A 252 14.87 -5.48 -1.72
N PHE A 253 14.14 -5.44 -2.83
CA PHE A 253 14.70 -5.09 -4.13
C PHE A 253 15.28 -3.67 -4.13
N GLY A 254 14.55 -2.69 -3.59
CA GLY A 254 15.02 -1.31 -3.53
C GLY A 254 16.34 -1.16 -2.77
N LEU A 255 16.45 -1.76 -1.59
CA LEU A 255 17.67 -1.72 -0.76
C LEU A 255 18.84 -2.47 -1.42
N GLN A 256 18.58 -3.63 -2.02
CA GLN A 256 19.62 -4.46 -2.67
C GLN A 256 20.10 -3.89 -4.00
N SER A 257 19.27 -3.15 -4.71
CA SER A 257 19.61 -2.52 -6.00
C SER A 257 20.22 -1.12 -5.87
N GLY A 258 20.55 -0.67 -4.64
CA GLY A 258 21.10 0.66 -4.41
C GLY A 258 20.07 1.78 -4.57
N GLY A 259 18.81 1.48 -4.35
CA GLY A 259 17.74 2.49 -4.30
C GLY A 259 17.99 3.51 -3.18
N ARG A 260 17.31 4.67 -3.27
CA ARG A 260 17.45 5.74 -2.27
C ARG A 260 16.87 5.30 -0.94
N THR A 261 17.74 5.00 0.04
CA THR A 261 17.37 4.46 1.36
C THR A 261 16.34 5.31 2.08
N GLU A 262 16.49 6.63 2.09
CA GLU A 262 15.54 7.55 2.74
C GLU A 262 14.13 7.46 2.13
N SER A 263 14.03 7.35 0.81
CA SER A 263 12.74 7.20 0.11
C SER A 263 12.10 5.82 0.31
N ILE A 264 12.90 4.80 0.58
CA ILE A 264 12.41 3.45 0.86
C ILE A 264 11.96 3.35 2.32
N LEU A 265 12.80 3.79 3.26
CA LEU A 265 12.55 3.66 4.69
C LEU A 265 11.61 4.73 5.25
N MET A 266 11.17 5.72 4.46
CA MET A 266 10.10 6.62 4.87
C MET A 266 8.77 5.89 5.14
N SER A 267 8.63 4.66 4.63
CA SER A 267 7.48 3.77 4.88
C SER A 267 7.44 3.20 6.30
N MET A 268 8.54 3.34 7.06
CA MET A 268 8.59 2.84 8.44
C MET A 268 7.87 3.79 9.40
N PRO A 269 7.19 3.24 10.45
CA PRO A 269 6.65 4.07 11.52
C PRO A 269 7.79 4.78 12.26
N PRO A 270 7.56 6.00 12.79
CA PRO A 270 8.60 6.71 13.55
C PRO A 270 9.00 6.01 14.84
N LEU A 271 8.06 5.25 15.42
CA LEU A 271 8.26 4.46 16.62
C LEU A 271 7.62 3.08 16.44
N ALA A 272 8.34 2.05 16.91
CA ALA A 272 7.86 0.67 16.99
C ALA A 272 8.45 0.01 18.24
N ARG A 273 7.82 -1.06 18.73
CA ARG A 273 8.24 -1.76 19.93
C ARG A 273 8.17 -3.27 19.74
N TRP A 274 9.08 -3.98 20.37
CA TRP A 274 9.06 -5.44 20.50
C TRP A 274 8.99 -5.81 21.96
N GLU A 275 8.20 -6.82 22.26
CA GLU A 275 8.04 -7.37 23.57
C GLU A 275 8.21 -8.89 23.53
N TYR A 276 9.00 -9.43 24.43
CA TYR A 276 9.26 -10.87 24.50
C TYR A 276 8.04 -11.58 25.09
N GLN A 277 7.49 -12.56 24.33
CA GLN A 277 6.32 -13.34 24.74
C GLN A 277 5.08 -12.49 25.12
N HIS A 278 4.84 -11.39 24.40
CA HIS A 278 3.65 -10.58 24.62
C HIS A 278 2.37 -11.42 24.54
N GLN A 279 1.48 -11.24 25.50
CA GLN A 279 0.17 -11.87 25.55
C GLN A 279 -0.90 -10.81 25.76
N THR A 280 -1.98 -10.94 25.04
CA THR A 280 -3.18 -10.11 25.22
C THR A 280 -4.10 -10.72 26.27
N GLU A 281 -4.80 -9.89 27.05
CA GLU A 281 -5.83 -10.37 27.97
C GLU A 281 -6.98 -11.01 27.18
N PRO A 282 -7.42 -12.22 27.57
CA PRO A 282 -8.57 -12.86 26.91
C PRO A 282 -9.81 -11.95 26.91
N GLY A 283 -10.45 -11.82 25.73
CA GLY A 283 -11.64 -10.97 25.56
C GLY A 283 -11.36 -9.47 25.50
N SER A 284 -10.11 -9.04 25.58
CA SER A 284 -9.75 -7.63 25.38
C SER A 284 -9.87 -7.23 23.91
N PRO A 285 -10.00 -5.93 23.59
CA PRO A 285 -9.96 -5.44 22.22
C PRO A 285 -8.69 -5.83 21.46
N GLU A 286 -7.55 -5.93 22.16
CA GLU A 286 -6.29 -6.41 21.62
C GLU A 286 -6.36 -7.89 21.22
N ALA A 287 -7.00 -8.73 22.05
CA ALA A 287 -7.22 -10.15 21.72
C ALA A 287 -8.18 -10.32 20.54
N LEU A 288 -9.23 -9.50 20.45
CA LEU A 288 -10.20 -9.51 19.34
C LEU A 288 -9.53 -9.19 18.00
N LEU A 289 -8.50 -8.32 17.97
CA LEU A 289 -7.73 -8.09 16.75
C LEU A 289 -7.21 -9.40 16.16
N TYR A 290 -6.59 -10.26 16.98
CA TYR A 290 -6.04 -11.54 16.52
C TYR A 290 -7.10 -12.56 16.15
N GLN A 291 -8.23 -12.56 16.85
CA GLN A 291 -9.29 -13.54 16.67
C GLN A 291 -10.18 -13.23 15.46
N ASP A 292 -10.54 -11.95 15.29
CA ASP A 292 -11.61 -11.55 14.39
C ASP A 292 -11.14 -10.74 13.17
N PHE A 293 -9.96 -10.11 13.22
CA PHE A 293 -9.53 -9.19 12.17
C PHE A 293 -8.31 -9.67 11.38
N LEU A 294 -7.36 -10.35 12.00
CA LEU A 294 -6.18 -10.84 11.28
C LEU A 294 -6.43 -12.12 10.47
N PRO A 295 -7.32 -13.06 10.85
CA PRO A 295 -7.66 -14.16 9.97
C PRO A 295 -8.33 -13.66 8.69
N ALA A 296 -7.85 -14.16 7.53
CA ALA A 296 -8.44 -13.81 6.25
C ALA A 296 -9.91 -14.28 6.17
N LYS A 297 -10.81 -13.38 5.82
CA LYS A 297 -12.24 -13.66 5.69
C LYS A 297 -12.91 -12.79 4.63
N ASP A 298 -14.13 -13.16 4.25
CA ASP A 298 -14.98 -12.38 3.38
C ASP A 298 -15.74 -11.32 4.18
N TRP A 299 -15.23 -10.09 4.15
CA TRP A 299 -15.82 -8.94 4.84
C TRP A 299 -17.17 -8.51 4.27
N LEU A 300 -17.46 -8.83 3.00
CA LEU A 300 -18.70 -8.43 2.32
C LEU A 300 -19.85 -9.42 2.56
N ALA A 301 -19.55 -10.72 2.70
CA ALA A 301 -20.56 -11.74 3.01
C ALA A 301 -21.21 -11.50 4.38
N GLU A 302 -20.46 -10.97 5.34
CA GLU A 302 -20.98 -10.65 6.68
C GLU A 302 -22.03 -9.52 6.71
N ASN A 303 -22.08 -8.66 5.68
CA ASN A 303 -23.10 -7.59 5.56
C ASN A 303 -24.49 -8.11 5.14
N HIS A 304 -24.52 -9.21 4.38
CA HIS A 304 -25.79 -9.76 3.87
C HIS A 304 -26.61 -10.51 4.93
N THR A 305 -25.99 -10.88 6.05
CA THR A 305 -26.70 -11.57 7.15
C THR A 305 -27.49 -10.61 8.06
N HIS A 306 -27.04 -9.38 8.25
CA HIS A 306 -27.73 -8.40 9.11
C HIS A 306 -28.94 -7.72 8.46
N ASN A 307 -28.99 -7.65 7.13
CA ASN A 307 -30.16 -7.07 6.40
C ASN A 307 -31.33 -8.05 6.20
N LYS A 308 -31.21 -9.29 6.67
CA LYS A 308 -32.31 -10.28 6.61
C LYS A 308 -33.05 -10.47 7.95
N GLU A 309 -32.56 -9.83 9.02
CA GLU A 309 -33.16 -9.89 10.37
C GLU A 309 -33.75 -8.54 10.85
N ALA A 310 -33.85 -7.55 9.96
CA ALA A 310 -34.45 -6.25 10.26
C ALA A 310 -35.81 -6.08 9.58
#